data_051d6ca16c3077a3db88627536493fa1
#
_entry.id   051d6ca16c3077a3db88627536493fa1
#
_cell.length_a   1.000
_cell.length_b   1.000
_cell.length_c   1.000
_cell.angle_alpha   90.00
_cell.angle_beta   90.00
_cell.angle_gamma   90.00
#
_symmetry.space_group_name_H-M   'P 1'
#
loop_
_entity.id
_entity.type
_entity.pdbx_description
1 polymer ?
#
loop_
_entity_poly.entity_id
_entity_poly.type
_entity_poly.pdbx_seq_one_letter_code
_entity_poly.pdbx_strand_id
1 'polypeptide(L)'
;MSVRSVFIALSIAGFSLAAQASDLTIGYITGIDPTKLAQAEGRYEQAIGEKIDWRRFDSGPAVVAALASGDLQIGNLGSSPLAAATSRNVPLVTFIVTAQIKGSEALVVRNGSGIEKPEDLIGKTLATPFVSTSHYQCFRTLNLRRDDKRDQGHVA
;
A
#
# COMPACT_ATOMS: atom_id res chain seq x y z
N MET A 1 48.64 -54.57 -28.46
CA MET A 1 48.80 -53.54 -27.42
C MET A 1 47.46 -52.87 -27.22
N SER A 2 46.84 -53.11 -26.06
CA SER A 2 45.48 -52.76 -25.75
C SER A 2 45.46 -51.43 -25.01
N VAL A 3 44.77 -50.41 -25.56
CA VAL A 3 44.57 -49.11 -24.92
C VAL A 3 43.21 -49.17 -24.22
N ARG A 4 43.23 -49.23 -22.90
CA ARG A 4 42.05 -49.15 -22.05
C ARG A 4 41.64 -47.67 -21.89
N SER A 5 40.51 -47.29 -22.48
CA SER A 5 39.90 -46.00 -22.29
C SER A 5 39.17 -46.02 -20.94
N VAL A 6 39.65 -45.18 -19.99
CA VAL A 6 39.04 -44.92 -18.72
C VAL A 6 38.05 -43.75 -18.91
N PHE A 7 36.75 -44.06 -18.91
CA PHE A 7 35.71 -43.04 -18.85
C PHE A 7 35.50 -42.59 -17.38
N ILE A 8 35.95 -41.43 -17.05
CA ILE A 8 35.63 -40.75 -15.77
C ILE A 8 34.28 -40.05 -15.96
N ALA A 9 33.24 -40.68 -15.42
CA ALA A 9 31.92 -40.04 -15.31
C ALA A 9 31.94 -39.01 -14.14
N LEU A 10 32.03 -37.73 -14.48
CA LEU A 10 31.93 -36.64 -13.54
C LEU A 10 30.46 -36.40 -13.22
N SER A 11 29.97 -37.00 -12.14
CA SER A 11 28.62 -36.77 -11.62
C SER A 11 28.54 -35.38 -10.98
N ILE A 12 28.06 -34.39 -11.74
CA ILE A 12 27.68 -33.09 -11.21
C ILE A 12 26.38 -33.25 -10.47
N ALA A 13 26.45 -33.45 -9.15
CA ALA A 13 25.29 -33.35 -8.27
C ALA A 13 24.91 -31.85 -8.21
N GLY A 14 23.97 -31.47 -9.06
CA GLY A 14 23.32 -30.16 -9.01
C GLY A 14 22.55 -30.03 -7.69
N PHE A 15 23.12 -29.37 -6.72
CA PHE A 15 22.36 -28.84 -5.59
C PHE A 15 21.43 -27.76 -6.15
N SER A 16 20.21 -28.14 -6.52
CA SER A 16 19.12 -27.20 -6.69
C SER A 16 18.83 -26.63 -5.31
N LEU A 17 19.40 -25.43 -5.01
CA LEU A 17 18.81 -24.58 -3.97
C LEU A 17 17.39 -24.25 -4.48
N ALA A 18 16.43 -25.03 -4.05
CA ALA A 18 15.04 -24.61 -4.10
C ALA A 18 14.99 -23.36 -3.21
N ALA A 19 15.04 -22.17 -3.83
CA ALA A 19 14.59 -20.97 -3.19
C ALA A 19 13.15 -21.26 -2.77
N GLN A 20 12.94 -21.50 -1.47
CA GLN A 20 11.60 -21.55 -0.89
C GLN A 20 11.03 -20.13 -1.09
N ALA A 21 10.39 -19.93 -2.24
CA ALA A 21 9.51 -18.79 -2.39
C ALA A 21 8.49 -18.93 -1.26
N SER A 22 8.35 -17.89 -0.43
CA SER A 22 7.28 -17.88 0.55
C SER A 22 5.98 -17.92 -0.25
N ASP A 23 5.13 -18.91 0.04
CA ASP A 23 3.91 -19.14 -0.75
C ASP A 23 2.92 -17.95 -0.62
N LEU A 24 3.12 -17.07 0.36
CA LEU A 24 2.27 -15.92 0.62
C LEU A 24 3.08 -14.62 0.77
N THR A 25 2.81 -13.68 -0.13
CA THR A 25 3.38 -12.32 -0.07
C THR A 25 2.31 -11.31 0.32
N ILE A 26 2.53 -10.57 1.42
CA ILE A 26 1.57 -9.59 1.94
C ILE A 26 2.17 -8.19 1.93
N GLY A 27 1.52 -7.27 1.24
CA GLY A 27 1.87 -5.86 1.19
C GLY A 27 1.23 -5.04 2.30
N TYR A 28 2.01 -4.17 2.95
CA TYR A 28 1.50 -3.26 3.96
C TYR A 28 2.03 -1.83 3.77
N ILE A 29 1.25 -0.85 4.22
CA ILE A 29 1.66 0.56 4.27
C ILE A 29 2.12 0.87 5.70
N THR A 30 3.14 1.71 5.82
CA THR A 30 3.63 2.17 7.11
C THR A 30 2.54 2.98 7.83
N GLY A 31 2.22 2.59 9.04
CA GLY A 31 1.21 3.21 9.87
C GLY A 31 1.18 2.57 11.25
N ILE A 32 0.53 3.22 12.20
CA ILE A 32 0.32 2.69 13.56
C ILE A 32 -1.06 2.04 13.59
N ASP A 33 -1.09 0.71 13.63
CA ASP A 33 -2.31 -0.06 13.80
C ASP A 33 -2.03 -1.39 14.53
N PRO A 34 -3.04 -2.01 15.16
CA PRO A 34 -2.86 -3.25 15.92
C PRO A 34 -2.31 -4.42 15.10
N THR A 35 -2.51 -4.43 13.78
CA THR A 35 -2.04 -5.50 12.90
C THR A 35 -0.52 -5.55 12.83
N LYS A 36 0.15 -4.42 13.05
CA LYS A 36 1.62 -4.33 13.09
C LYS A 36 2.23 -5.07 14.28
N LEU A 37 1.56 -5.04 15.43
CA LEU A 37 1.99 -5.81 16.59
C LEU A 37 1.91 -7.30 16.29
N ALA A 38 0.80 -7.78 15.76
CA ALA A 38 0.63 -9.18 15.38
C ALA A 38 1.65 -9.63 14.31
N GLN A 39 1.97 -8.75 13.35
CA GLN A 39 3.03 -8.98 12.37
C GLN A 39 4.40 -9.11 13.04
N ALA A 40 4.77 -8.18 13.94
CA ALA A 40 6.06 -8.17 14.61
C ALA A 40 6.26 -9.38 15.55
N GLU A 41 5.18 -9.91 16.10
CA GLU A 41 5.17 -11.10 16.95
C GLU A 41 5.04 -12.42 16.18
N GLY A 42 4.95 -12.38 14.84
CA GLY A 42 4.81 -13.57 14.00
C GLY A 42 3.49 -14.32 14.21
N ARG A 43 2.44 -13.67 14.69
CA ARG A 43 1.15 -14.33 14.99
C ARG A 43 0.44 -14.81 13.74
N TYR A 44 0.63 -14.14 12.61
CA TYR A 44 0.03 -14.54 11.34
C TYR A 44 0.65 -15.84 10.85
N GLU A 45 1.98 -15.92 10.83
CA GLU A 45 2.73 -17.11 10.44
C GLU A 45 2.41 -18.30 11.35
N GLN A 46 2.29 -18.04 12.66
CA GLN A 46 1.87 -19.06 13.64
C GLN A 46 0.45 -19.56 13.36
N ALA A 47 -0.47 -18.66 12.99
CA ALA A 47 -1.86 -19.03 12.76
C ALA A 47 -2.06 -19.84 11.48
N ILE A 48 -1.29 -19.54 10.42
CA ILE A 48 -1.43 -20.23 9.12
C ILE A 48 -0.44 -21.40 8.96
N GLY A 49 0.60 -21.49 9.81
CA GLY A 49 1.63 -22.52 9.71
C GLY A 49 2.64 -22.32 8.59
N GLU A 50 2.67 -21.15 7.97
CA GLU A 50 3.51 -20.83 6.81
C GLU A 50 4.26 -19.51 7.04
N LYS A 51 5.37 -19.30 6.32
CA LYS A 51 6.09 -18.04 6.32
C LYS A 51 5.41 -17.04 5.41
N ILE A 52 5.40 -15.77 5.83
CA ILE A 52 4.89 -14.65 5.06
C ILE A 52 6.06 -13.76 4.61
N ASP A 53 6.12 -13.45 3.32
CA ASP A 53 6.98 -12.40 2.79
C ASP A 53 6.28 -11.04 2.93
N TRP A 54 6.66 -10.29 3.97
CA TRP A 54 6.08 -8.99 4.26
C TRP A 54 6.76 -7.89 3.44
N ARG A 55 6.03 -7.23 2.54
CA ARG A 55 6.55 -6.13 1.72
C ARG A 55 5.97 -4.79 2.11
N ARG A 56 6.85 -3.85 2.41
CA ARG A 56 6.47 -2.47 2.75
C ARG A 56 6.26 -1.63 1.51
N PHE A 57 5.19 -0.84 1.52
CA PHE A 57 4.87 0.15 0.49
C PHE A 57 4.65 1.52 1.12
N ASP A 58 4.93 2.57 0.36
CA ASP A 58 4.78 3.95 0.82
C ASP A 58 3.41 4.55 0.48
N SER A 59 2.61 3.88 -0.36
CA SER A 59 1.29 4.37 -0.78
C SER A 59 0.35 3.26 -1.25
N GLY A 60 -0.96 3.51 -1.15
CA GLY A 60 -1.98 2.59 -1.66
C GLY A 60 -1.88 2.29 -3.15
N PRO A 61 -1.63 3.27 -4.03
CA PRO A 61 -1.39 3.00 -5.45
C PRO A 61 -0.25 2.04 -5.74
N ALA A 62 0.84 2.10 -4.98
CA ALA A 62 1.94 1.15 -5.12
C ALA A 62 1.52 -0.29 -4.74
N VAL A 63 0.71 -0.44 -3.68
CA VAL A 63 0.11 -1.74 -3.32
C VAL A 63 -0.81 -2.24 -4.45
N VAL A 64 -1.65 -1.37 -5.03
CA VAL A 64 -2.51 -1.73 -6.16
C VAL A 64 -1.70 -2.21 -7.37
N ALA A 65 -0.61 -1.53 -7.69
CA ALA A 65 0.26 -1.94 -8.79
C ALA A 65 0.87 -3.33 -8.56
N ALA A 66 1.34 -3.61 -7.35
CA ALA A 66 1.93 -4.90 -6.99
C ALA A 66 0.89 -6.04 -6.95
N LEU A 67 -0.36 -5.74 -6.53
CA LEU A 67 -1.47 -6.70 -6.64
C LEU A 67 -1.83 -6.97 -8.10
N ALA A 68 -1.88 -5.95 -8.94
CA ALA A 68 -2.23 -6.07 -10.35
C ALA A 68 -1.16 -6.82 -11.17
N SER A 69 0.12 -6.71 -10.81
CA SER A 69 1.22 -7.47 -11.44
C SER A 69 1.32 -8.92 -10.93
N GLY A 70 0.65 -9.26 -9.82
CA GLY A 70 0.79 -10.57 -9.16
C GLY A 70 1.99 -10.67 -8.23
N ASP A 71 2.72 -9.58 -7.99
CA ASP A 71 3.83 -9.55 -7.03
C ASP A 71 3.36 -9.64 -5.57
N LEU A 72 2.08 -9.38 -5.33
CA LEU A 72 1.40 -9.55 -4.06
C LEU A 72 0.14 -10.40 -4.22
N GLN A 73 -0.13 -11.25 -3.24
CA GLN A 73 -1.40 -11.95 -3.12
C GLN A 73 -2.40 -11.18 -2.23
N ILE A 74 -1.90 -10.54 -1.18
CA ILE A 74 -2.72 -9.77 -0.24
C ILE A 74 -2.08 -8.38 -0.04
N GLY A 75 -2.91 -7.34 0.03
CA GLY A 75 -2.44 -5.98 0.27
C GLY A 75 -3.40 -5.19 1.16
N ASN A 76 -2.84 -4.41 2.09
CA ASN A 76 -3.59 -3.43 2.87
C ASN A 76 -3.55 -2.07 2.16
N LEU A 77 -4.71 -1.47 1.92
CA LEU A 77 -4.81 -0.17 1.25
C LEU A 77 -6.08 0.59 1.71
N GLY A 78 -6.06 1.89 1.51
CA GLY A 78 -7.21 2.74 1.84
C GLY A 78 -8.34 2.66 0.81
N SER A 79 -9.50 3.16 1.18
CA SER A 79 -10.71 3.15 0.34
C SER A 79 -10.54 3.92 -0.99
N SER A 80 -9.81 5.03 -1.00
CA SER A 80 -9.63 5.82 -2.24
C SER A 80 -8.78 5.09 -3.29
N PRO A 81 -7.61 4.51 -2.98
CA PRO A 81 -6.90 3.70 -3.96
C PRO A 81 -7.67 2.44 -4.37
N LEU A 82 -8.45 1.83 -3.48
CA LEU A 82 -9.34 0.72 -3.82
C LEU A 82 -10.39 1.15 -4.85
N ALA A 83 -11.11 2.26 -4.60
CA ALA A 83 -12.10 2.80 -5.51
C ALA A 83 -11.50 3.15 -6.87
N ALA A 84 -10.31 3.74 -6.89
CA ALA A 84 -9.60 4.05 -8.14
C ALA A 84 -9.17 2.79 -8.90
N ALA A 85 -8.79 1.72 -8.22
CA ALA A 85 -8.44 0.45 -8.84
C ALA A 85 -9.67 -0.24 -9.44
N THR A 86 -10.76 -0.32 -8.69
CA THR A 86 -12.02 -0.94 -9.15
C THR A 86 -12.64 -0.19 -10.32
N SER A 87 -12.58 1.16 -10.32
CA SER A 87 -13.05 1.96 -11.46
C SER A 87 -12.26 1.75 -12.76
N ARG A 88 -11.06 1.19 -12.66
CA ARG A 88 -10.20 0.79 -13.79
C ARG A 88 -10.27 -0.71 -14.08
N ASN A 89 -11.24 -1.40 -13.48
CA ASN A 89 -11.43 -2.86 -13.63
C ASN A 89 -10.19 -3.68 -13.22
N VAL A 90 -9.38 -3.20 -12.27
CA VAL A 90 -8.33 -4.04 -11.67
C VAL A 90 -9.02 -5.16 -10.89
N PRO A 91 -8.69 -6.44 -11.15
CA PRO A 91 -9.39 -7.59 -10.55
C PRO A 91 -8.97 -7.78 -9.08
N LEU A 92 -9.54 -6.98 -8.19
CA LEU A 92 -9.29 -7.03 -6.75
C LEU A 92 -10.55 -7.48 -6.00
N VAL A 93 -10.37 -8.30 -4.97
CA VAL A 93 -11.42 -8.73 -4.05
C VAL A 93 -11.12 -8.20 -2.66
N THR A 94 -12.04 -7.42 -2.09
CA THR A 94 -11.96 -7.00 -0.70
C THR A 94 -12.59 -8.07 0.18
N PHE A 95 -11.82 -8.69 1.07
CA PHE A 95 -12.29 -9.74 1.96
C PHE A 95 -12.42 -9.31 3.42
N ILE A 96 -11.77 -8.19 3.82
CA ILE A 96 -11.86 -7.67 5.18
C ILE A 96 -11.72 -6.14 5.20
N VAL A 97 -12.45 -5.48 6.10
CA VAL A 97 -12.28 -4.07 6.46
C VAL A 97 -11.59 -4.01 7.81
N THR A 98 -10.31 -3.64 7.82
CA THR A 98 -9.48 -3.65 9.02
C THR A 98 -9.73 -2.49 9.96
N ALA A 99 -10.17 -1.34 9.44
CA ALA A 99 -10.48 -0.14 10.21
C ALA A 99 -11.43 0.81 9.47
N GLN A 100 -12.11 1.65 10.25
CA GLN A 100 -12.84 2.82 9.73
C GLN A 100 -12.06 4.08 10.11
N ILE A 101 -11.66 4.86 9.12
CA ILE A 101 -10.73 5.98 9.30
C ILE A 101 -11.35 7.13 10.11
N LYS A 102 -12.61 7.42 10.05
CA LYS A 102 -13.29 8.48 10.83
C LYS A 102 -12.41 9.72 11.01
N GLY A 103 -12.13 10.11 12.26
CA GLY A 103 -11.31 11.26 12.65
C GLY A 103 -9.80 11.00 12.73
N SER A 104 -9.30 9.84 12.31
CA SER A 104 -7.87 9.52 12.37
C SER A 104 -7.06 10.12 11.21
N GLU A 105 -7.71 10.53 10.11
CA GLU A 105 -7.06 11.36 9.10
C GLU A 105 -7.34 12.82 9.39
N ALA A 106 -6.27 13.61 9.49
CA ALA A 106 -6.35 15.04 9.73
C ALA A 106 -5.26 15.78 8.96
N LEU A 107 -5.56 17.02 8.56
CA LEU A 107 -4.55 17.95 8.10
C LEU A 107 -3.78 18.47 9.31
N VAL A 108 -2.48 18.20 9.34
CA VAL A 108 -1.60 18.68 10.41
C VAL A 108 -0.77 19.82 9.88
N VAL A 109 -0.76 20.93 10.60
CA VAL A 109 0.04 22.10 10.30
C VAL A 109 1.07 22.35 11.40
N ARG A 110 2.18 22.96 11.02
CA ARG A 110 3.21 23.33 12.00
C ARG A 110 2.66 24.38 12.96
N ASN A 111 2.94 24.22 14.25
CA ASN A 111 2.58 25.22 15.26
C ASN A 111 3.19 26.60 14.89
N GLY A 112 2.40 27.64 15.04
CA GLY A 112 2.79 29.03 14.66
C GLY A 112 2.83 29.27 13.14
N SER A 113 2.26 28.39 12.30
CA SER A 113 2.19 28.59 10.84
C SER A 113 1.18 29.66 10.41
N GLY A 114 0.30 30.11 11.31
CA GLY A 114 -0.82 30.99 11.00
C GLY A 114 -1.95 30.33 10.21
N ILE A 115 -1.95 29.00 10.12
CA ILE A 115 -3.01 28.22 9.47
C ILE A 115 -3.92 27.68 10.59
N GLU A 116 -5.10 28.25 10.74
CA GLU A 116 -6.09 27.87 11.75
C GLU A 116 -7.39 27.35 11.14
N LYS A 117 -7.64 27.68 9.89
CA LYS A 117 -8.83 27.29 9.12
C LYS A 117 -8.47 26.98 7.66
N PRO A 118 -9.31 26.28 6.94
CA PRO A 118 -9.03 25.88 5.54
C PRO A 118 -8.75 27.04 4.59
N GLU A 119 -9.31 28.25 4.83
CA GLU A 119 -9.06 29.43 4.00
C GLU A 119 -7.61 29.90 4.06
N ASP A 120 -6.93 29.64 5.16
CA ASP A 120 -5.53 30.04 5.36
C ASP A 120 -4.57 29.17 4.50
N LEU A 121 -5.11 28.11 3.85
CA LEU A 121 -4.38 27.27 2.89
C LEU A 121 -4.28 27.89 1.50
N ILE A 122 -5.00 28.98 1.23
CA ILE A 122 -4.94 29.66 -0.08
C ILE A 122 -3.51 30.13 -0.33
N GLY A 123 -2.95 29.76 -1.49
CA GLY A 123 -1.56 30.06 -1.86
C GLY A 123 -0.48 29.25 -1.13
N LYS A 124 -0.87 28.26 -0.32
CA LYS A 124 0.08 27.34 0.34
C LYS A 124 0.28 26.06 -0.47
N THR A 125 1.44 25.46 -0.30
CA THR A 125 1.78 24.15 -0.87
C THR A 125 1.37 23.04 0.08
N LEU A 126 0.56 22.09 -0.40
CA LEU A 126 0.17 20.89 0.32
C LEU A 126 0.89 19.68 -0.27
N ALA A 127 1.38 18.82 0.59
CA ALA A 127 1.99 17.55 0.20
C ALA A 127 1.14 16.38 0.70
N THR A 128 0.80 15.47 -0.20
CA THR A 128 0.05 14.25 0.10
C THR A 128 0.37 13.17 -0.93
N PRO A 129 0.36 11.88 -0.57
CA PRO A 129 0.50 10.81 -1.55
C PRO A 129 -0.65 10.85 -2.57
N PHE A 130 -0.31 10.87 -3.86
CA PHE A 130 -1.31 10.91 -4.93
C PHE A 130 -2.26 9.69 -4.88
N VAL A 131 -3.55 9.89 -5.13
CA VAL A 131 -4.62 8.86 -5.06
C VAL A 131 -4.75 8.18 -3.68
N SER A 132 -4.26 8.80 -2.61
CA SER A 132 -4.47 8.32 -1.23
C SER A 132 -5.81 8.79 -0.66
N THR A 133 -6.20 8.25 0.49
CA THR A 133 -7.34 8.77 1.27
C THR A 133 -7.12 10.22 1.69
N SER A 134 -5.90 10.56 2.12
CA SER A 134 -5.52 11.94 2.46
C SER A 134 -5.64 12.89 1.27
N HIS A 135 -5.26 12.44 0.06
CA HIS A 135 -5.45 13.21 -1.17
C HIS A 135 -6.92 13.48 -1.44
N TYR A 136 -7.76 12.46 -1.30
CA TYR A 136 -9.20 12.61 -1.44
C TYR A 136 -9.79 13.58 -0.41
N GLN A 137 -9.37 13.52 0.85
CA GLN A 137 -9.81 14.42 1.90
C GLN A 137 -9.41 15.87 1.61
N CYS A 138 -8.17 16.11 1.17
CA CYS A 138 -7.74 17.45 0.73
C CYS A 138 -8.64 17.98 -0.39
N PHE A 139 -8.91 17.19 -1.41
CA PHE A 139 -9.80 17.59 -2.50
C PHE A 139 -11.22 17.91 -2.03
N ARG A 140 -11.78 17.05 -1.19
CA ARG A 140 -13.12 17.27 -0.62
C ARG A 140 -13.20 18.58 0.14
N THR A 141 -12.24 18.84 1.01
CA THR A 141 -12.21 20.07 1.82
C THR A 141 -12.09 21.33 0.95
N LEU A 142 -11.23 21.29 -0.08
CA LEU A 142 -11.01 22.44 -0.94
C LEU A 142 -12.16 22.65 -1.95
N ASN A 143 -12.73 21.58 -2.50
CA ASN A 143 -13.82 21.65 -3.49
C ASN A 143 -15.16 22.06 -2.86
N LEU A 144 -15.50 21.55 -1.68
CA LEU A 144 -16.70 21.98 -0.98
C LEU A 144 -16.72 23.51 -0.77
N ARG A 145 -15.55 24.11 -0.56
CA ARG A 145 -15.42 25.57 -0.43
C ARG A 145 -15.51 26.33 -1.75
N ARG A 146 -15.13 25.71 -2.86
CA ARG A 146 -15.34 26.34 -4.20
C ARG A 146 -16.80 26.33 -4.59
N ASP A 147 -17.53 25.29 -4.25
CA ASP A 147 -18.96 25.19 -4.54
C ASP A 147 -19.76 26.17 -3.70
N ASP A 148 -19.43 26.34 -2.42
CA ASP A 148 -20.03 27.33 -1.54
C ASP A 148 -19.82 28.78 -2.06
N LYS A 149 -18.63 29.08 -2.60
CA LYS A 149 -18.36 30.38 -3.23
C LYS A 149 -19.08 30.59 -4.56
N ARG A 150 -19.35 29.53 -5.32
CA ARG A 150 -20.14 29.62 -6.56
C ARG A 150 -21.61 29.89 -6.28
N ASP A 151 -22.15 29.26 -5.26
CA ASP A 151 -23.55 29.50 -4.82
C ASP A 151 -23.75 30.91 -4.26
N GLN A 152 -22.69 31.57 -3.78
CA GLN A 152 -22.74 32.98 -3.32
C GLN A 152 -22.47 34.03 -4.43
N GLY A 153 -22.42 33.58 -5.71
CA GLY A 153 -22.29 34.52 -6.84
C GLY A 153 -20.91 35.16 -6.98
N HIS A 154 -19.88 34.66 -6.37
CA HIS A 154 -18.50 35.15 -6.48
C HIS A 154 -17.68 34.23 -7.39
N VAL A 155 -17.71 34.53 -8.68
CA VAL A 155 -16.66 34.11 -9.62
C VAL A 155 -15.63 35.22 -9.66
N ALA A 156 -14.43 34.94 -9.21
CA ALA A 156 -13.26 35.75 -9.46
C ALA A 156 -12.23 34.87 -10.17
#